data_a42d09a323394ec18e69825ecdee4c60
#
_entry.id   a42d09a323394ec18e69825ecdee4c60
#
_cell.length_a   1.000
_cell.length_b   1.000
_cell.length_c   1.000
_cell.angle_alpha   90.00
_cell.angle_beta   90.00
_cell.angle_gamma   90.00
#
_symmetry.space_group_name_H-M   'P 1'
#
loop_
_entity.id
_entity.type
_entity.pdbx_description
1 polymer ?
#
loop_
_entity_poly.entity_id
_entity_poly.type
_entity_poly.pdbx_seq_one_letter_code
_entity_poly.pdbx_strand_id
1 'polypeptide(L)'
;GTYAVANALPGEYPLVKDIKAKVYGAGKGNLADESRIGSVYWNRGLGAAVMWIEGLRNAQKMHNKVGKAVNGAEFRDGYEAINMTEARLNELGVGGMLAPFAISCANHEGAGKFAVMQWDGSKFNQVTGWEAPLDPAFIRGLVESSAAKFAKENNITPKKC
;
A
#
# COMPACT_ATOMS: atom_id res chain seq x y z
N GLY A 1 -24.31 -7.25 -13.88
CA GLY A 1 -23.21 -6.28 -14.13
C GLY A 1 -21.86 -6.88 -13.82
N THR A 2 -20.79 -6.29 -14.35
CA THR A 2 -19.43 -6.72 -14.09
C THR A 2 -18.94 -6.14 -12.77
N TYR A 3 -18.34 -6.96 -11.92
CA TYR A 3 -17.72 -6.55 -10.65
C TYR A 3 -16.23 -6.77 -10.68
N ALA A 4 -15.49 -5.96 -9.93
CA ALA A 4 -14.05 -6.09 -9.71
C ALA A 4 -13.72 -5.80 -8.25
N VAL A 5 -12.60 -6.34 -7.77
CA VAL A 5 -12.05 -6.00 -6.45
C VAL A 5 -10.83 -5.10 -6.61
N ALA A 6 -10.68 -4.14 -5.70
CA ALA A 6 -9.55 -3.22 -5.71
C ALA A 6 -9.00 -3.03 -4.29
N ASN A 7 -7.67 -3.03 -4.17
CA ASN A 7 -6.93 -2.71 -2.94
C ASN A 7 -6.40 -1.26 -2.93
N ALA A 8 -6.57 -0.55 -4.03
CA ALA A 8 -6.38 0.90 -4.15
C ALA A 8 -7.48 1.43 -5.07
N LEU A 9 -8.13 2.51 -4.68
CA LEU A 9 -9.24 3.06 -5.43
C LEU A 9 -8.79 4.15 -6.43
N PRO A 10 -9.43 4.23 -7.61
CA PRO A 10 -9.21 5.33 -8.53
C PRO A 10 -9.78 6.62 -7.94
N GLY A 11 -9.28 7.76 -8.38
CA GLY A 11 -9.83 9.06 -8.00
C GLY A 11 -8.78 10.15 -7.83
N GLU A 12 -9.28 11.35 -7.61
CA GLU A 12 -8.54 12.60 -7.44
C GLU A 12 -8.37 12.93 -5.95
N TYR A 13 -7.47 12.21 -5.30
CA TYR A 13 -7.13 12.46 -3.89
C TYR A 13 -6.25 13.71 -3.73
N PRO A 14 -6.16 14.32 -2.54
CA PRO A 14 -5.35 15.54 -2.34
C PRO A 14 -3.90 15.41 -2.84
N LEU A 15 -3.22 14.30 -2.54
CA LEU A 15 -1.86 14.04 -3.03
C LEU A 15 -1.81 13.89 -4.57
N VAL A 16 -2.82 13.30 -5.21
CA VAL A 16 -2.92 13.20 -6.67
C VAL A 16 -3.01 14.58 -7.30
N LYS A 17 -3.85 15.46 -6.75
CA LYS A 17 -4.00 16.85 -7.20
C LYS A 17 -2.69 17.62 -7.03
N ASP A 18 -2.01 17.46 -5.91
CA ASP A 18 -0.71 18.07 -5.64
C ASP A 18 0.35 17.65 -6.66
N ILE A 19 0.41 16.35 -6.98
CA ILE A 19 1.35 15.83 -7.99
C ILE A 19 1.01 16.39 -9.37
N LYS A 20 -0.26 16.43 -9.77
CA LYS A 20 -0.68 17.05 -11.03
C LYS A 20 -0.20 18.50 -11.11
N ALA A 21 -0.46 19.29 -10.08
CA ALA A 21 -0.11 20.72 -10.08
C ALA A 21 1.40 20.97 -9.98
N LYS A 22 2.10 20.28 -9.06
CA LYS A 22 3.51 20.59 -8.71
C LYS A 22 4.54 19.83 -9.55
N VAL A 23 4.17 18.71 -10.13
CA VAL A 23 5.08 17.90 -10.96
C VAL A 23 4.72 18.06 -12.44
N TYR A 24 3.52 17.69 -12.83
CA TYR A 24 3.11 17.74 -14.23
C TYR A 24 2.89 19.18 -14.69
N GLY A 25 2.21 20.02 -13.92
CA GLY A 25 2.06 21.45 -14.22
C GLY A 25 3.37 22.23 -14.27
N ALA A 26 4.44 21.74 -13.65
CA ALA A 26 5.80 22.28 -13.74
C ALA A 26 6.64 21.64 -14.87
N GLY A 27 6.05 20.81 -15.74
CA GLY A 27 6.74 20.14 -16.84
C GLY A 27 7.77 19.07 -16.40
N LYS A 28 7.68 18.56 -15.17
CA LYS A 28 8.61 17.57 -14.61
C LYS A 28 8.07 16.13 -14.65
N GLY A 29 6.83 15.96 -15.08
CA GLY A 29 6.23 14.64 -15.26
C GLY A 29 6.73 13.97 -16.55
N ASN A 30 6.78 12.64 -16.56
CA ASN A 30 7.24 11.84 -17.71
C ASN A 30 6.19 10.84 -18.21
N LEU A 31 4.95 10.91 -17.73
CA LEU A 31 3.87 10.04 -18.22
C LEU A 31 3.36 10.58 -19.56
N ALA A 32 3.42 9.74 -20.60
CA ALA A 32 3.00 10.14 -21.94
C ALA A 32 1.49 10.44 -22.07
N ASP A 33 0.68 9.79 -21.25
CA ASP A 33 -0.78 9.97 -21.21
C ASP A 33 -1.20 10.39 -19.78
N GLU A 34 -1.28 11.69 -19.55
CA GLU A 34 -1.65 12.26 -18.26
C GLU A 34 -3.11 11.97 -17.85
N SER A 35 -3.98 11.55 -18.78
CA SER A 35 -5.36 11.15 -18.46
C SER A 35 -5.42 9.92 -17.54
N ARG A 36 -4.32 9.16 -17.47
CA ARG A 36 -4.19 7.97 -16.62
C ARG A 36 -3.84 8.29 -15.17
N ILE A 37 -3.48 9.54 -14.85
CA ILE A 37 -3.20 9.96 -13.46
C ILE A 37 -4.50 9.86 -12.65
N GLY A 38 -4.44 9.15 -11.52
CA GLY A 38 -5.61 8.84 -10.70
C GLY A 38 -6.35 7.56 -11.11
N SER A 39 -5.91 6.84 -12.15
CA SER A 39 -6.41 5.50 -12.43
C SER A 39 -6.02 4.50 -11.34
N VAL A 40 -6.69 3.34 -11.29
CA VAL A 40 -6.39 2.27 -10.30
C VAL A 40 -4.90 1.92 -10.30
N TYR A 41 -4.30 1.70 -11.46
CA TYR A 41 -2.89 1.29 -11.55
C TYR A 41 -1.94 2.41 -11.14
N TRP A 42 -2.26 3.66 -11.51
CA TRP A 42 -1.46 4.81 -11.10
C TRP A 42 -1.53 5.01 -9.59
N ASN A 43 -2.72 4.94 -9.00
CA ASN A 43 -2.93 5.08 -7.56
C ASN A 43 -2.31 3.93 -6.76
N ARG A 44 -2.25 2.71 -7.31
CA ARG A 44 -1.48 1.60 -6.70
C ARG A 44 0.01 1.92 -6.63
N GLY A 45 0.58 2.46 -7.72
CA GLY A 45 1.97 2.92 -7.74
C GLY A 45 2.22 4.03 -6.72
N LEU A 46 1.30 5.00 -6.64
CA LEU A 46 1.38 6.07 -5.64
C LEU A 46 1.30 5.52 -4.21
N GLY A 47 0.40 4.58 -3.95
CA GLY A 47 0.29 3.90 -2.66
C GLY A 47 1.58 3.19 -2.25
N ALA A 48 2.22 2.49 -3.19
CA ALA A 48 3.53 1.88 -2.96
C ALA A 48 4.61 2.92 -2.62
N ALA A 49 4.67 4.04 -3.35
CA ALA A 49 5.61 5.12 -3.06
C ALA A 49 5.38 5.74 -1.67
N VAL A 50 4.12 5.94 -1.27
CA VAL A 50 3.76 6.43 0.07
C VAL A 50 4.24 5.45 1.15
N MET A 51 4.03 4.15 0.98
CA MET A 51 4.54 3.13 1.92
C MET A 51 6.07 3.15 2.04
N TRP A 52 6.78 3.26 0.92
CA TRP A 52 8.24 3.36 0.91
C TRP A 52 8.74 4.58 1.68
N ILE A 53 8.12 5.73 1.48
CA ILE A 53 8.48 6.98 2.16
C ILE A 53 8.20 6.87 3.67
N GLU A 54 7.07 6.29 4.08
CA GLU A 54 6.78 6.09 5.50
C GLU A 54 7.75 5.09 6.15
N GLY A 55 8.09 4.00 5.48
CA GLY A 55 9.12 3.07 5.94
C GLY A 55 10.48 3.77 6.13
N LEU A 56 10.87 4.61 5.16
CA LEU A 56 12.10 5.41 5.25
C LEU A 56 12.07 6.40 6.42
N ARG A 57 10.96 7.12 6.60
CA ARG A 57 10.77 8.06 7.72
C ARG A 57 10.85 7.37 9.08
N ASN A 58 10.21 6.20 9.20
CA ASN A 58 10.28 5.39 10.42
C ASN A 58 11.72 4.94 10.68
N ALA A 59 12.39 4.38 9.66
CA ALA A 59 13.77 3.94 9.75
C ALA A 59 14.70 5.07 10.22
N GLN A 60 14.60 6.24 9.61
CA GLN A 60 15.40 7.40 9.99
C GLN A 60 15.15 7.85 11.43
N LYS A 61 13.91 7.81 11.89
CA LYS A 61 13.56 8.14 13.30
C LYS A 61 14.09 7.09 14.27
N MET A 62 13.85 5.80 14.00
CA MET A 62 14.24 4.70 14.86
C MET A 62 15.76 4.61 15.06
N HIS A 63 16.52 4.90 14.00
CA HIS A 63 17.98 4.81 14.00
C HIS A 63 18.69 6.17 14.18
N ASN A 64 17.99 7.22 14.59
CA ASN A 64 18.53 8.59 14.76
C ASN A 64 19.26 9.12 13.51
N LYS A 65 18.71 8.85 12.34
CA LYS A 65 19.28 9.21 11.02
C LYS A 65 18.38 10.14 10.21
N VAL A 66 17.60 11.01 10.85
CA VAL A 66 16.74 11.96 10.12
C VAL A 66 17.57 12.79 9.14
N GLY A 67 17.16 12.79 7.86
CA GLY A 67 17.88 13.45 6.76
C GLY A 67 19.14 12.72 6.29
N LYS A 68 19.43 11.51 6.79
CA LYS A 68 20.60 10.71 6.41
C LYS A 68 20.19 9.41 5.73
N ALA A 69 21.13 8.80 5.02
CA ALA A 69 20.93 7.48 4.42
C ALA A 69 20.77 6.39 5.51
N VAL A 70 19.92 5.43 5.23
CA VAL A 70 19.73 4.20 6.00
C VAL A 70 20.19 3.01 5.16
N ASN A 71 20.66 1.95 5.81
CA ASN A 71 20.95 0.69 5.13
C ASN A 71 19.71 -0.20 5.01
N GLY A 72 19.82 -1.34 4.30
CA GLY A 72 18.67 -2.23 4.05
C GLY A 72 18.05 -2.83 5.32
N ALA A 73 18.86 -3.12 6.35
CA ALA A 73 18.35 -3.65 7.61
C ALA A 73 17.56 -2.58 8.38
N GLU A 74 18.11 -1.38 8.47
CA GLU A 74 17.43 -0.24 9.09
C GLU A 74 16.14 0.13 8.35
N PHE A 75 16.15 0.09 7.01
CA PHE A 75 14.96 0.33 6.20
C PHE A 75 13.88 -0.74 6.47
N ARG A 76 14.26 -2.01 6.54
CA ARG A 76 13.34 -3.10 6.91
C ARG A 76 12.70 -2.84 8.28
N ASP A 77 13.48 -2.47 9.29
CA ASP A 77 12.96 -2.18 10.62
C ASP A 77 11.91 -1.06 10.58
N GLY A 78 12.16 0.00 9.81
CA GLY A 78 11.20 1.09 9.61
C GLY A 78 9.98 0.67 8.78
N TYR A 79 10.14 -0.22 7.82
CA TYR A 79 9.04 -0.74 7.02
C TYR A 79 8.14 -1.67 7.84
N GLU A 80 8.71 -2.53 8.68
CA GLU A 80 7.98 -3.39 9.62
C GLU A 80 7.30 -2.59 10.75
N ALA A 81 7.60 -1.29 10.90
CA ALA A 81 6.95 -0.37 11.85
C ALA A 81 5.89 0.53 11.20
N ILE A 82 5.49 0.26 9.97
CA ILE A 82 4.44 1.04 9.29
C ILE A 82 3.09 0.81 9.97
N ASN A 83 2.44 1.93 10.36
CA ASN A 83 1.07 1.96 10.86
C ASN A 83 0.28 3.08 10.16
N MET A 84 -0.40 2.71 9.09
CA MET A 84 -1.21 3.60 8.27
C MET A 84 -2.64 3.64 8.81
N THR A 85 -2.84 4.39 9.89
CA THR A 85 -4.19 4.69 10.39
C THR A 85 -4.96 5.55 9.40
N GLU A 86 -6.29 5.62 9.52
CA GLU A 86 -7.12 6.51 8.71
C GLU A 86 -6.66 7.97 8.83
N ALA A 87 -6.34 8.41 10.04
CA ALA A 87 -5.82 9.76 10.29
C ALA A 87 -4.50 9.98 9.53
N ARG A 88 -3.59 8.99 9.55
CA ARG A 88 -2.31 9.09 8.83
C ARG A 88 -2.49 9.11 7.32
N LEU A 89 -3.38 8.29 6.77
CA LEU A 89 -3.72 8.31 5.35
C LEU A 89 -4.31 9.67 4.91
N ASN A 90 -5.17 10.24 5.74
CA ASN A 90 -5.73 11.58 5.50
C ASN A 90 -4.65 12.68 5.53
N GLU A 91 -3.75 12.65 6.51
CA GLU A 91 -2.62 13.58 6.62
C GLU A 91 -1.69 13.51 5.39
N LEU A 92 -1.49 12.32 4.84
CA LEU A 92 -0.69 12.09 3.63
C LEU A 92 -1.44 12.42 2.33
N GLY A 93 -2.70 12.79 2.40
CA GLY A 93 -3.53 13.14 1.26
C GLY A 93 -3.97 11.94 0.40
N VAL A 94 -3.97 10.73 0.97
CA VAL A 94 -4.40 9.48 0.33
C VAL A 94 -5.54 8.79 1.08
N GLY A 95 -6.21 9.49 1.97
CA GLY A 95 -7.36 8.97 2.71
C GLY A 95 -8.47 8.50 1.77
N GLY A 96 -9.01 7.32 2.03
CA GLY A 96 -10.00 6.66 1.17
C GLY A 96 -9.40 5.94 -0.06
N MET A 97 -8.18 6.27 -0.49
CA MET A 97 -7.50 5.58 -1.60
C MET A 97 -7.05 4.17 -1.21
N LEU A 98 -6.60 4.01 0.01
CA LEU A 98 -6.14 2.76 0.61
C LEU A 98 -6.92 2.46 1.87
N ALA A 99 -7.12 1.18 2.20
CA ALA A 99 -7.60 0.77 3.52
C ALA A 99 -6.54 1.09 4.58
N PRO A 100 -6.91 1.43 5.82
CA PRO A 100 -5.96 1.46 6.92
C PRO A 100 -5.30 0.09 7.14
N PHE A 101 -3.98 0.08 7.40
CA PHE A 101 -3.21 -1.15 7.58
C PHE A 101 -1.98 -0.92 8.48
N ALA A 102 -1.43 -1.99 9.01
CA ALA A 102 -0.14 -2.00 9.68
C ALA A 102 0.72 -3.15 9.13
N ILE A 103 2.02 -2.95 9.14
CA ILE A 103 3.02 -3.95 8.77
C ILE A 103 3.86 -4.26 9.99
N SER A 104 4.20 -5.51 10.20
CA SER A 104 5.10 -5.93 11.28
C SER A 104 5.98 -7.07 10.79
N CYS A 105 7.01 -7.43 11.57
CA CYS A 105 7.83 -8.60 11.29
C CYS A 105 7.01 -9.89 11.09
N ALA A 106 5.92 -10.05 11.84
CA ALA A 106 5.06 -11.22 11.76
C ALA A 106 3.97 -11.12 10.68
N ASN A 107 3.70 -9.92 10.16
CA ASN A 107 2.66 -9.70 9.15
C ASN A 107 3.10 -8.64 8.13
N HIS A 108 3.56 -9.10 6.97
CA HIS A 108 3.89 -8.26 5.82
C HIS A 108 2.74 -8.06 4.83
N GLU A 109 1.61 -8.70 5.05
CA GLU A 109 0.44 -8.65 4.13
C GLU A 109 -0.40 -7.38 4.31
N GLY A 110 -0.22 -6.69 5.45
CA GLY A 110 -1.01 -5.51 5.77
C GLY A 110 -2.45 -5.85 6.16
N ALA A 111 -3.42 -5.05 5.68
CA ALA A 111 -4.83 -5.21 6.07
C ALA A 111 -5.53 -6.40 5.42
N GLY A 112 -5.05 -6.88 4.27
CA GLY A 112 -5.77 -7.87 3.47
C GLY A 112 -7.17 -7.42 3.03
N LYS A 113 -7.45 -6.11 3.03
CA LYS A 113 -8.76 -5.54 2.71
C LYS A 113 -8.88 -5.16 1.24
N PHE A 114 -10.11 -5.20 0.73
CA PHE A 114 -10.46 -4.80 -0.63
C PHE A 114 -11.79 -4.05 -0.64
N ALA A 115 -12.06 -3.31 -1.71
CA ALA A 115 -13.39 -2.78 -1.99
C ALA A 115 -13.92 -3.41 -3.27
N VAL A 116 -15.25 -3.58 -3.35
CA VAL A 116 -15.93 -4.04 -4.56
C VAL A 116 -16.30 -2.85 -5.42
N MET A 117 -15.97 -2.95 -6.70
CA MET A 117 -16.28 -1.98 -7.73
C MET A 117 -17.27 -2.61 -8.72
N GLN A 118 -18.24 -1.84 -9.19
CA GLN A 118 -19.21 -2.25 -10.22
C GLN A 118 -19.07 -1.40 -11.46
N TRP A 119 -19.03 -2.05 -12.63
CA TRP A 119 -19.05 -1.39 -13.92
C TRP A 119 -20.46 -0.88 -14.26
N ASP A 120 -20.59 0.39 -14.61
CA ASP A 120 -21.86 1.03 -14.97
C ASP A 120 -22.09 1.17 -16.49
N GLY A 121 -21.14 0.70 -17.28
CA GLY A 121 -21.11 0.86 -18.75
C GLY A 121 -20.03 1.83 -19.23
N SER A 122 -19.49 2.68 -18.34
CA SER A 122 -18.46 3.67 -18.66
C SER A 122 -17.28 3.66 -17.69
N LYS A 123 -17.52 3.40 -16.40
CA LYS A 123 -16.50 3.39 -15.34
C LYS A 123 -16.84 2.40 -14.23
N PHE A 124 -15.84 2.09 -13.42
CA PHE A 124 -16.04 1.34 -12.18
C PHE A 124 -16.37 2.28 -11.03
N ASN A 125 -17.49 2.05 -10.37
CA ASN A 125 -17.92 2.76 -9.17
C ASN A 125 -17.77 1.87 -7.95
N GLN A 126 -17.29 2.42 -6.84
CA GLN A 126 -17.22 1.69 -5.58
C GLN A 126 -18.64 1.41 -5.05
N VAL A 127 -18.93 0.17 -4.68
CA VAL A 127 -20.23 -0.26 -4.17
C VAL A 127 -20.18 -0.84 -2.76
N THR A 128 -18.99 -1.09 -2.21
CA THR A 128 -18.80 -1.46 -0.80
C THR A 128 -17.79 -0.55 -0.11
N GLY A 129 -17.76 -0.57 1.22
CA GLY A 129 -16.63 -0.09 1.99
C GLY A 129 -15.40 -1.00 1.82
N TRP A 130 -14.43 -0.86 2.74
CA TRP A 130 -13.29 -1.75 2.83
C TRP A 130 -13.70 -3.05 3.53
N GLU A 131 -13.77 -4.13 2.77
CA GLU A 131 -14.16 -5.46 3.23
C GLU A 131 -12.93 -6.29 3.58
N ALA A 132 -13.04 -7.12 4.61
CA ALA A 132 -12.06 -8.15 4.94
C ALA A 132 -12.47 -9.51 4.35
N PRO A 133 -11.54 -10.47 4.18
CA PRO A 133 -11.90 -11.85 3.88
C PRO A 133 -12.86 -12.43 4.93
N LEU A 134 -13.73 -13.32 4.50
CA LEU A 134 -14.72 -13.97 5.40
C LEU A 134 -14.06 -14.73 6.55
N ASP A 135 -12.90 -15.32 6.31
CA ASP A 135 -12.13 -16.07 7.31
C ASP A 135 -10.63 -15.70 7.22
N PRO A 136 -10.22 -14.61 7.89
CA PRO A 136 -8.82 -14.22 7.92
C PRO A 136 -7.91 -15.27 8.58
N ALA A 137 -8.39 -16.01 9.57
CA ALA A 137 -7.63 -17.03 10.28
C ALA A 137 -7.31 -18.23 9.39
N PHE A 138 -8.30 -18.66 8.59
CA PHE A 138 -8.11 -19.71 7.59
C PHE A 138 -7.04 -19.32 6.55
N ILE A 139 -7.15 -18.10 5.99
CA ILE A 139 -6.18 -17.59 5.02
C ILE A 139 -4.78 -17.53 5.65
N ARG A 140 -4.68 -17.03 6.89
CA ARG A 140 -3.40 -16.97 7.61
C ARG A 140 -2.79 -18.35 7.81
N GLY A 141 -3.58 -19.35 8.19
CA GLY A 141 -3.11 -20.74 8.33
C GLY A 141 -2.58 -21.34 7.01
N LEU A 142 -3.24 -21.03 5.88
CA LEU A 142 -2.74 -21.45 4.56
C LEU A 142 -1.40 -20.80 4.22
N VAL A 143 -1.25 -19.48 4.47
CA VAL A 143 0.00 -18.76 4.23
C VAL A 143 1.13 -19.32 5.07
N GLU A 144 0.92 -19.52 6.38
CA GLU A 144 1.92 -20.05 7.30
C GLU A 144 2.35 -21.48 6.95
N SER A 145 1.40 -22.34 6.63
CA SER A 145 1.70 -23.73 6.23
C SER A 145 2.50 -23.78 4.92
N SER A 146 2.13 -22.98 3.93
CA SER A 146 2.83 -22.87 2.64
C SER A 146 4.23 -22.31 2.82
N ALA A 147 4.40 -21.27 3.64
CA ALA A 147 5.70 -20.67 3.93
C ALA A 147 6.62 -21.65 4.66
N ALA A 148 6.11 -22.39 5.65
CA ALA A 148 6.86 -23.40 6.38
C ALA A 148 7.33 -24.56 5.47
N LYS A 149 6.44 -25.03 4.59
CA LYS A 149 6.77 -26.04 3.58
C LYS A 149 7.87 -25.55 2.65
N PHE A 150 7.73 -24.38 2.07
CA PHE A 150 8.73 -23.78 1.18
C PHE A 150 10.09 -23.59 1.87
N ALA A 151 10.10 -23.09 3.10
CA ALA A 151 11.31 -22.90 3.88
C ALA A 151 12.04 -24.22 4.11
N LYS A 152 11.31 -25.30 4.45
CA LYS A 152 11.87 -26.66 4.63
C LYS A 152 12.45 -27.19 3.32
N GLU A 153 11.73 -27.10 2.22
CA GLU A 153 12.16 -27.60 0.90
C GLU A 153 13.40 -26.87 0.35
N ASN A 154 13.60 -25.62 0.74
CA ASN A 154 14.69 -24.77 0.26
C ASN A 154 15.80 -24.51 1.30
N ASN A 155 15.80 -25.22 2.45
CA ASN A 155 16.75 -25.06 3.54
C ASN A 155 16.86 -23.59 4.04
N ILE A 156 15.73 -22.89 4.09
CA ILE A 156 15.64 -21.50 4.60
C ILE A 156 15.32 -21.55 6.09
N THR A 157 16.11 -20.87 6.90
CA THR A 157 15.77 -20.64 8.32
C THR A 157 14.92 -19.37 8.41
N PRO A 158 13.62 -19.49 8.75
CA PRO A 158 12.77 -18.32 8.91
C PRO A 158 13.29 -17.37 9.99
N LYS A 159 13.18 -16.07 9.75
CA LYS A 159 13.46 -15.06 10.78
C LYS A 159 12.45 -15.22 11.92
N LYS A 160 12.94 -15.17 13.14
CA LYS A 160 12.08 -15.07 14.33
C LYS A 160 11.66 -13.61 14.52
N CYS A 161 10.38 -13.38 14.68
CA CYS A 161 9.80 -12.06 14.97
C CYS A 161 9.62 -11.80 16.47
#